data_16b5b0e74d3c563e0df5f1dbf5e7f7c3
#
_entry.id   16b5b0e74d3c563e0df5f1dbf5e7f7c3
#
_cell.length_a   1.000
_cell.length_b   1.000
_cell.length_c   1.000
_cell.angle_alpha   90.00
_cell.angle_beta   90.00
_cell.angle_gamma   90.00
#
_symmetry.space_group_name_H-M   'P 1'
#
loop_
_entity.id
_entity.type
_entity.pdbx_description
1 polymer ?
#
loop_
_entity_poly.entity_id
_entity_poly.type
_entity_poly.pdbx_seq_one_letter_code
_entity_poly.pdbx_strand_id
1 'polypeptide(L)'
;MLDDPKYKIINKPEIKVVFYIGMYTGQRLKDCVLLQWQNVDLQHKRIMVKQFKTGKDVSIPIAPPLYNVLLEAKERQIDSYVSPSVAQRYKQKNKQGKCIGDGLVNIDVMRVIRWIGVETSVAVEGRKKKTTVLGFHSLRHSFASFCAEAGIPKAVVVSILGADSSIIDRFNTHVGEEAQQAAMDAISGELNTSPHNKIKRALEYIASRPKLTQELQEIEKILKA
;
A
#
# COMPACT_ATOMS: atom_id res chain seq x y z
N MET A 1 -19.07 -4.75 7.33
CA MET A 1 -19.01 -3.83 8.50
C MET A 1 -19.30 -2.38 8.10
N LEU A 2 -18.73 -1.81 7.05
CA LEU A 2 -19.07 -0.48 6.52
C LEU A 2 -20.52 -0.39 6.02
N ASP A 3 -21.12 -1.49 5.62
CA ASP A 3 -22.48 -1.57 5.08
C ASP A 3 -23.54 -1.91 6.13
N ASP A 4 -23.16 -2.09 7.41
CA ASP A 4 -24.09 -2.36 8.48
C ASP A 4 -24.91 -1.09 8.82
N PRO A 5 -26.25 -1.10 8.68
CA PRO A 5 -27.11 0.06 8.93
C PRO A 5 -27.06 0.57 10.38
N LYS A 6 -26.56 -0.23 11.31
CA LYS A 6 -26.32 0.16 12.72
C LYS A 6 -25.31 1.29 12.85
N TYR A 7 -24.40 1.41 11.89
CA TYR A 7 -23.32 2.37 11.94
C TYR A 7 -23.59 3.55 11.01
N LYS A 8 -24.10 4.64 11.56
CA LYS A 8 -24.34 5.88 10.80
C LYS A 8 -23.02 6.60 10.47
N ILE A 9 -22.34 6.19 9.40
CA ILE A 9 -21.34 7.04 8.75
C ILE A 9 -22.03 7.80 7.62
N ILE A 10 -21.78 9.09 7.58
CA ILE A 10 -22.11 9.92 6.43
C ILE A 10 -21.19 9.49 5.29
N ASN A 11 -21.76 9.17 4.11
CA ASN A 11 -21.03 8.79 2.91
C ASN A 11 -20.13 7.54 3.04
N LYS A 12 -20.67 6.47 3.58
CA LYS A 12 -19.98 5.17 3.75
C LYS A 12 -19.18 4.70 2.51
N PRO A 13 -19.75 4.71 1.28
CA PRO A 13 -19.02 4.28 0.09
C PRO A 13 -17.77 5.12 -0.17
N GLU A 14 -17.85 6.43 0.01
CA GLU A 14 -16.73 7.33 -0.24
C GLU A 14 -15.65 7.25 0.85
N ILE A 15 -16.04 7.06 2.11
CA ILE A 15 -15.09 6.79 3.22
C ILE A 15 -14.35 5.48 2.96
N LYS A 16 -15.02 4.43 2.45
CA LYS A 16 -14.38 3.19 2.00
C LYS A 16 -13.29 3.49 0.96
N VAL A 17 -13.60 4.28 -0.06
CA VAL A 17 -12.64 4.66 -1.11
C VAL A 17 -11.43 5.39 -0.53
N VAL A 18 -11.66 6.42 0.30
CA VAL A 18 -10.57 7.19 0.94
C VAL A 18 -9.68 6.30 1.81
N PHE A 19 -10.29 5.37 2.56
CA PHE A 19 -9.57 4.41 3.39
C PHE A 19 -8.70 3.47 2.54
N TYR A 20 -9.24 2.92 1.45
CA TYR A 20 -8.50 2.05 0.53
C TYR A 20 -7.35 2.80 -0.16
N ILE A 21 -7.57 4.04 -0.60
CA ILE A 21 -6.48 4.85 -1.16
C ILE A 21 -5.37 5.01 -0.11
N GLY A 22 -5.70 5.41 1.13
CA GLY A 22 -4.72 5.55 2.21
C GLY A 22 -3.95 4.28 2.51
N MET A 23 -4.65 3.13 2.56
CA MET A 23 -4.06 1.83 2.89
C MET A 23 -3.14 1.29 1.80
N TYR A 24 -3.53 1.39 0.52
CA TYR A 24 -2.79 0.82 -0.60
C TYR A 24 -1.79 1.77 -1.25
N THR A 25 -1.77 3.05 -0.88
CA THR A 25 -0.84 4.04 -1.43
C THR A 25 0.01 4.74 -0.37
N GLY A 26 -0.40 4.64 0.89
CA GLY A 26 0.25 5.35 2.00
C GLY A 26 0.18 6.87 1.89
N GLN A 27 -0.70 7.44 1.05
CA GLN A 27 -0.81 8.88 0.89
C GLN A 27 -1.47 9.56 2.11
N ARG A 28 -1.25 10.87 2.28
CA ARG A 28 -1.82 11.62 3.41
C ARG A 28 -3.32 11.85 3.20
N LEU A 29 -4.06 12.06 4.30
CA LEU A 29 -5.51 12.28 4.27
C LEU A 29 -5.93 13.30 3.21
N LYS A 30 -5.28 14.47 3.17
CA LYS A 30 -5.59 15.52 2.21
C LYS A 30 -5.41 15.06 0.76
N ASP A 31 -4.34 14.33 0.48
CA ASP A 31 -4.03 13.81 -0.86
C ASP A 31 -5.06 12.76 -1.30
N CYS A 32 -5.54 11.92 -0.37
CA CYS A 32 -6.56 10.91 -0.63
C CYS A 32 -7.94 11.51 -0.84
N VAL A 33 -8.35 12.45 0.03
CA VAL A 33 -9.69 13.04 0.03
C VAL A 33 -9.91 13.97 -1.16
N LEU A 34 -8.87 14.70 -1.57
CA LEU A 34 -8.94 15.64 -2.68
C LEU A 34 -8.47 15.06 -4.02
N LEU A 35 -8.32 13.73 -4.11
CA LEU A 35 -7.98 13.05 -5.36
C LEU A 35 -9.09 13.27 -6.40
N GLN A 36 -8.69 13.62 -7.61
CA GLN A 36 -9.58 13.85 -8.75
C GLN A 36 -9.44 12.74 -9.79
N TRP A 37 -10.51 12.48 -10.54
CA TRP A 37 -10.54 11.46 -11.58
C TRP A 37 -9.53 11.68 -12.71
N GLN A 38 -9.20 12.93 -13.03
CA GLN A 38 -8.15 13.26 -14.01
C GLN A 38 -6.76 12.73 -13.61
N ASN A 39 -6.57 12.45 -12.32
CA ASN A 39 -5.33 11.91 -11.74
C ASN A 39 -5.37 10.38 -11.57
N VAL A 40 -6.46 9.72 -11.97
CA VAL A 40 -6.65 8.27 -11.87
C VAL A 40 -6.74 7.67 -13.26
N ASP A 41 -5.67 7.01 -13.67
CA ASP A 41 -5.62 6.25 -14.92
C ASP A 41 -5.97 4.80 -14.64
N LEU A 42 -7.24 4.45 -14.87
CA LEU A 42 -7.73 3.08 -14.69
C LEU A 42 -7.23 2.14 -15.78
N GLN A 43 -6.94 2.64 -16.98
CA GLN A 43 -6.45 1.83 -18.08
C GLN A 43 -5.02 1.34 -17.81
N HIS A 44 -4.12 2.26 -17.42
CA HIS A 44 -2.73 1.92 -17.09
C HIS A 44 -2.57 1.58 -15.60
N LYS A 45 -3.66 1.55 -14.82
CA LYS A 45 -3.68 1.23 -13.39
C LYS A 45 -2.71 2.07 -12.57
N ARG A 46 -2.78 3.40 -12.72
CA ARG A 46 -1.92 4.34 -12.00
C ARG A 46 -2.70 5.51 -11.41
N ILE A 47 -2.21 6.01 -10.29
CA ILE A 47 -2.67 7.25 -9.67
C ILE A 47 -1.51 8.24 -9.67
N MET A 48 -1.77 9.45 -10.17
CA MET A 48 -0.82 10.55 -10.18
C MET A 48 -1.18 11.52 -9.05
N VAL A 49 -0.31 11.70 -8.07
CA VAL A 49 -0.57 12.57 -6.92
C VAL A 49 0.47 13.67 -6.86
N LYS A 50 0.01 14.91 -6.94
CA LYS A 50 0.82 16.07 -6.53
C LYS A 50 0.56 16.34 -5.05
N GLN A 51 1.51 15.95 -4.21
CA GLN A 51 1.34 15.98 -2.76
C GLN A 51 1.23 17.41 -2.23
N PHE A 52 0.16 17.73 -1.50
CA PHE A 52 -0.09 19.06 -0.95
C PHE A 52 0.98 19.52 0.06
N LYS A 53 1.57 18.61 0.83
CA LYS A 53 2.57 18.96 1.85
C LYS A 53 3.97 19.20 1.29
N THR A 54 4.37 18.42 0.29
CA THR A 54 5.75 18.40 -0.21
C THR A 54 5.90 18.98 -1.62
N GLY A 55 4.78 19.15 -2.34
CA GLY A 55 4.77 19.55 -3.74
C GLY A 55 5.30 18.48 -4.70
N LYS A 56 5.70 17.31 -4.20
CA LYS A 56 6.25 16.23 -5.02
C LYS A 56 5.16 15.57 -5.85
N ASP A 57 5.48 15.30 -7.11
CA ASP A 57 4.66 14.47 -7.99
C ASP A 57 5.06 13.01 -7.81
N VAL A 58 4.08 12.16 -7.53
CA VAL A 58 4.26 10.71 -7.38
C VAL A 58 3.31 9.96 -8.28
N SER A 59 3.81 8.90 -8.92
CA SER A 59 3.03 8.01 -9.76
C SER A 59 2.97 6.64 -9.10
N ILE A 60 1.78 6.21 -8.70
CA ILE A 60 1.55 5.07 -7.83
C ILE A 60 0.79 3.99 -8.59
N PRO A 61 1.27 2.75 -8.67
CA PRO A 61 0.52 1.63 -9.21
C PRO A 61 -0.75 1.36 -8.38
N ILE A 62 -1.85 1.02 -9.03
CA ILE A 62 -3.09 0.66 -8.34
C ILE A 62 -3.09 -0.84 -8.06
N ALA A 63 -3.08 -1.21 -6.78
CA ALA A 63 -3.22 -2.59 -6.33
C ALA A 63 -4.63 -3.15 -6.68
N PRO A 64 -4.78 -4.45 -6.97
CA PRO A 64 -6.06 -5.03 -7.39
C PRO A 64 -7.24 -4.73 -6.47
N PRO A 65 -7.13 -4.80 -5.12
CA PRO A 65 -8.25 -4.45 -4.25
C PRO A 65 -8.67 -2.98 -4.34
N LEU A 66 -7.69 -2.06 -4.50
CA LEU A 66 -7.96 -0.63 -4.70
C LEU A 66 -8.61 -0.39 -6.08
N TYR A 67 -8.16 -1.11 -7.10
CA TYR A 67 -8.70 -1.00 -8.46
C TYR A 67 -10.21 -1.30 -8.49
N ASN A 68 -10.64 -2.38 -7.85
CA ASN A 68 -12.06 -2.75 -7.78
C ASN A 68 -12.89 -1.66 -7.09
N VAL A 69 -12.39 -1.12 -5.98
CA VAL A 69 -13.06 -0.03 -5.25
C VAL A 69 -13.14 1.26 -6.09
N LEU A 70 -12.11 1.55 -6.89
CA LEU A 70 -12.13 2.70 -7.80
C LEU A 70 -13.08 2.49 -8.98
N LEU A 71 -13.22 1.28 -9.50
CA LEU A 71 -14.24 0.96 -10.52
C LEU A 71 -15.65 1.21 -9.97
N GLU A 72 -15.99 0.65 -8.80
CA GLU A 72 -17.27 0.90 -8.13
C GLU A 72 -17.52 2.41 -7.88
N ALA A 73 -16.48 3.15 -7.51
CA ALA A 73 -16.58 4.60 -7.31
C ALA A 73 -16.77 5.35 -8.64
N LYS A 74 -16.18 4.87 -9.73
CA LYS A 74 -16.33 5.47 -11.06
C LYS A 74 -17.76 5.39 -11.59
N GLU A 75 -18.45 4.29 -11.33
CA GLU A 75 -19.88 4.13 -11.67
C GLU A 75 -20.78 5.15 -10.98
N ARG A 76 -20.37 5.62 -9.80
CA ARG A 76 -21.07 6.63 -9.00
C ARG A 76 -20.51 8.04 -9.14
N GLN A 77 -19.69 8.27 -10.16
CA GLN A 77 -19.08 9.58 -10.38
C GLN A 77 -20.14 10.67 -10.64
N ILE A 78 -20.13 11.75 -9.85
CA ILE A 78 -21.01 12.91 -9.99
C ILE A 78 -20.25 14.21 -10.26
N ASP A 79 -18.97 14.27 -9.90
CA ASP A 79 -18.12 15.44 -10.16
C ASP A 79 -16.66 15.05 -10.47
N SER A 80 -15.73 16.00 -10.37
CA SER A 80 -14.31 15.76 -10.62
C SER A 80 -13.60 14.96 -9.52
N TYR A 81 -14.13 14.92 -8.30
CA TYR A 81 -13.50 14.20 -7.18
C TYR A 81 -13.87 12.72 -7.18
N VAL A 82 -12.92 11.88 -6.72
CA VAL A 82 -13.16 10.45 -6.52
C VAL A 82 -14.14 10.21 -5.37
N SER A 83 -14.11 11.09 -4.36
CA SER A 83 -14.98 11.04 -3.18
C SER A 83 -15.59 12.43 -2.93
N PRO A 84 -16.60 12.85 -3.72
CA PRO A 84 -17.08 14.25 -3.76
C PRO A 84 -17.65 14.74 -2.44
N SER A 85 -18.49 13.96 -1.76
CA SER A 85 -19.07 14.36 -0.48
C SER A 85 -18.04 14.45 0.64
N VAL A 86 -17.04 13.55 0.64
CA VAL A 86 -15.93 13.60 1.59
C VAL A 86 -15.03 14.79 1.30
N ALA A 87 -14.77 15.10 0.01
CA ALA A 87 -14.02 16.28 -0.39
C ALA A 87 -14.73 17.57 0.04
N GLN A 88 -16.06 17.65 -0.13
CA GLN A 88 -16.85 18.77 0.35
C GLN A 88 -16.78 18.92 1.87
N ARG A 89 -16.91 17.81 2.61
CA ARG A 89 -16.79 17.78 4.07
C ARG A 89 -15.39 18.22 4.52
N TYR A 90 -14.34 17.79 3.82
CA TYR A 90 -12.97 18.20 4.11
C TYR A 90 -12.74 19.70 3.93
N LYS A 91 -13.43 20.35 2.99
CA LYS A 91 -13.33 21.78 2.73
C LYS A 91 -14.16 22.65 3.68
N GLN A 92 -14.91 22.05 4.63
CA GLN A 92 -15.75 22.82 5.55
C GLN A 92 -14.94 23.77 6.41
N LYS A 93 -15.52 24.94 6.65
CA LYS A 93 -14.98 25.99 7.50
C LYS A 93 -15.96 26.26 8.65
N ASN A 94 -15.44 26.69 9.79
CA ASN A 94 -16.27 27.19 10.89
C ASN A 94 -16.77 28.60 10.61
N LYS A 95 -17.58 29.15 11.55
CA LYS A 95 -18.13 30.50 11.46
C LYS A 95 -17.06 31.60 11.35
N GLN A 96 -15.84 31.35 11.80
CA GLN A 96 -14.67 32.23 11.74
C GLN A 96 -13.83 32.03 10.46
N GLY A 97 -14.29 31.20 9.49
CA GLY A 97 -13.57 30.93 8.24
C GLY A 97 -12.41 29.93 8.37
N LYS A 98 -12.14 29.38 9.55
CA LYS A 98 -11.06 28.38 9.77
C LYS A 98 -11.48 27.02 9.22
N CYS A 99 -10.61 26.36 8.45
CA CYS A 99 -10.82 25.00 7.98
C CYS A 99 -10.92 24.01 9.17
N ILE A 100 -11.99 23.23 9.22
CA ILE A 100 -12.26 22.21 10.25
C ILE A 100 -12.42 20.82 9.65
N GLY A 101 -12.47 20.70 8.32
CA GLY A 101 -12.80 19.49 7.62
C GLY A 101 -11.80 18.35 7.81
N ASP A 102 -10.51 18.66 8.02
CA ASP A 102 -9.49 17.67 8.36
C ASP A 102 -9.90 16.86 9.61
N GLY A 103 -10.27 17.56 10.68
CA GLY A 103 -10.77 16.93 11.90
C GLY A 103 -12.06 16.16 11.70
N LEU A 104 -12.99 16.70 10.89
CA LEU A 104 -14.29 16.04 10.63
C LEU A 104 -14.11 14.71 9.89
N VAL A 105 -13.31 14.69 8.83
CA VAL A 105 -13.05 13.47 8.07
C VAL A 105 -12.23 12.47 8.89
N ASN A 106 -11.24 12.94 9.67
CA ASN A 106 -10.49 12.07 10.55
C ASN A 106 -11.38 11.40 11.61
N ILE A 107 -12.39 12.09 12.14
CA ILE A 107 -13.39 11.49 13.04
C ILE A 107 -14.14 10.34 12.36
N ASP A 108 -14.53 10.50 11.09
CA ASP A 108 -15.25 9.45 10.36
C ASP A 108 -14.35 8.23 10.12
N VAL A 109 -13.08 8.44 9.78
CA VAL A 109 -12.06 7.38 9.68
C VAL A 109 -11.85 6.68 11.02
N MET A 110 -11.73 7.44 12.11
CA MET A 110 -11.56 6.90 13.47
C MET A 110 -12.75 6.04 13.91
N ARG A 111 -13.97 6.37 13.47
CA ARG A 111 -15.14 5.52 13.70
C ARG A 111 -15.01 4.17 13.03
N VAL A 112 -14.53 4.14 11.76
CA VAL A 112 -14.28 2.88 11.05
C VAL A 112 -13.28 2.01 11.81
N ILE A 113 -12.16 2.58 12.25
CA ILE A 113 -11.13 1.86 13.00
C ILE A 113 -11.70 1.28 14.33
N ARG A 114 -12.52 2.05 15.05
CA ARG A 114 -13.16 1.56 16.30
C ARG A 114 -14.14 0.42 16.04
N TRP A 115 -14.83 0.40 14.92
CA TRP A 115 -15.78 -0.68 14.61
C TRP A 115 -15.13 -2.02 14.38
N ILE A 116 -13.86 -2.05 13.97
CA ILE A 116 -13.08 -3.28 13.90
C ILE A 116 -12.46 -3.67 15.27
N GLY A 117 -12.86 -3.00 16.35
CA GLY A 117 -12.43 -3.32 17.71
C GLY A 117 -11.09 -2.71 18.12
N VAL A 118 -10.55 -1.78 17.33
CA VAL A 118 -9.24 -1.16 17.62
C VAL A 118 -9.41 0.14 18.38
N GLU A 119 -8.79 0.24 19.56
CA GLU A 119 -8.75 1.46 20.36
C GLU A 119 -7.91 2.55 19.67
N THR A 120 -8.55 3.70 19.45
CA THR A 120 -7.91 4.82 18.70
C THR A 120 -7.34 5.91 19.60
N SER A 121 -7.61 5.83 20.92
CA SER A 121 -7.20 6.85 21.87
C SER A 121 -6.92 6.23 23.24
N VAL A 122 -5.87 6.67 23.90
CA VAL A 122 -5.48 6.21 25.23
C VAL A 122 -5.56 7.36 26.24
N ALA A 123 -5.90 7.01 27.49
CA ALA A 123 -5.76 7.95 28.60
C ALA A 123 -4.28 8.15 28.90
N VAL A 124 -3.88 9.40 29.11
CA VAL A 124 -2.52 9.76 29.52
C VAL A 124 -2.62 10.46 30.86
N GLU A 125 -1.80 10.03 31.81
CA GLU A 125 -1.76 10.60 33.14
C GLU A 125 -1.50 12.12 33.08
N GLY A 126 -2.23 12.89 33.89
CA GLY A 126 -2.15 14.36 33.86
C GLY A 126 -2.94 15.06 32.74
N ARG A 127 -3.58 14.34 31.81
CA ARG A 127 -4.39 14.92 30.74
C ARG A 127 -5.88 14.62 30.93
N LYS A 128 -6.71 15.69 30.91
CA LYS A 128 -8.18 15.53 30.97
C LYS A 128 -8.77 14.86 29.73
N LYS A 129 -8.11 14.96 28.57
CA LYS A 129 -8.57 14.37 27.30
C LYS A 129 -7.68 13.22 26.88
N LYS A 130 -8.31 12.13 26.40
CA LYS A 130 -7.60 11.01 25.77
C LYS A 130 -6.74 11.51 24.60
N THR A 131 -5.54 10.97 24.49
CA THR A 131 -4.64 11.25 23.36
C THR A 131 -4.93 10.28 22.22
N THR A 132 -5.14 10.79 21.02
CA THR A 132 -5.32 9.95 19.82
C THR A 132 -3.99 9.31 19.46
N VAL A 133 -3.97 7.98 19.40
CA VAL A 133 -2.78 7.18 19.04
C VAL A 133 -2.89 6.59 17.63
N LEU A 134 -4.11 6.39 17.15
CA LEU A 134 -4.38 5.90 15.80
C LEU A 134 -5.32 6.84 15.05
N GLY A 135 -5.03 7.11 13.80
CA GLY A 135 -5.82 7.93 12.90
C GLY A 135 -5.52 7.57 11.45
N PHE A 136 -5.98 8.38 10.50
CA PHE A 136 -5.71 8.14 9.09
C PHE A 136 -4.21 8.02 8.78
N HIS A 137 -3.38 8.81 9.47
CA HIS A 137 -1.92 8.77 9.27
C HIS A 137 -1.30 7.41 9.63
N SER A 138 -1.94 6.63 10.50
CA SER A 138 -1.51 5.28 10.84
C SER A 138 -1.54 4.33 9.63
N LEU A 139 -2.43 4.55 8.66
CA LEU A 139 -2.46 3.77 7.41
C LEU A 139 -1.15 3.91 6.63
N ARG A 140 -0.57 5.11 6.62
CA ARG A 140 0.72 5.36 5.99
C ARG A 140 1.88 4.65 6.71
N HIS A 141 1.82 4.60 8.04
CA HIS A 141 2.77 3.83 8.83
C HIS A 141 2.63 2.33 8.55
N SER A 142 1.39 1.81 8.56
CA SER A 142 1.12 0.41 8.23
C SER A 142 1.59 0.06 6.82
N PHE A 143 1.36 0.94 5.82
CA PHE A 143 1.87 0.75 4.47
C PHE A 143 3.40 0.60 4.45
N ALA A 144 4.12 1.49 5.16
CA ALA A 144 5.59 1.42 5.23
C ALA A 144 6.07 0.14 5.92
N SER A 145 5.40 -0.28 7.02
CA SER A 145 5.71 -1.54 7.73
C SER A 145 5.49 -2.76 6.85
N PHE A 146 4.33 -2.86 6.17
CA PHE A 146 4.06 -3.97 5.26
C PHE A 146 5.04 -4.04 4.09
N CYS A 147 5.47 -2.89 3.55
CA CYS A 147 6.52 -2.86 2.54
C CYS A 147 7.85 -3.38 3.08
N ALA A 148 8.21 -3.00 4.32
CA ALA A 148 9.44 -3.46 4.95
C ALA A 148 9.40 -4.98 5.23
N GLU A 149 8.29 -5.49 5.79
CA GLU A 149 8.05 -6.92 6.02
C GLU A 149 8.08 -7.74 4.72
N ALA A 150 7.58 -7.16 3.62
CA ALA A 150 7.63 -7.76 2.28
C ALA A 150 8.99 -7.62 1.59
N GLY A 151 10.01 -7.06 2.25
CA GLY A 151 11.35 -6.88 1.69
C GLY A 151 11.43 -5.86 0.55
N ILE A 152 10.44 -4.96 0.42
CA ILE A 152 10.43 -3.95 -0.65
C ILE A 152 11.56 -2.93 -0.42
N PRO A 153 12.42 -2.69 -1.41
CA PRO A 153 13.53 -1.74 -1.28
C PRO A 153 13.06 -0.36 -0.84
N LYS A 154 13.76 0.23 0.14
CA LYS A 154 13.46 1.56 0.69
C LYS A 154 13.25 2.63 -0.39
N ALA A 155 14.07 2.62 -1.44
CA ALA A 155 13.95 3.57 -2.56
C ALA A 155 12.57 3.50 -3.25
N VAL A 156 12.01 2.29 -3.41
CA VAL A 156 10.68 2.07 -3.98
C VAL A 156 9.61 2.63 -3.05
N VAL A 157 9.70 2.36 -1.74
CA VAL A 157 8.74 2.87 -0.76
C VAL A 157 8.79 4.40 -0.70
N VAL A 158 9.99 5.01 -0.71
CA VAL A 158 10.19 6.47 -0.79
C VAL A 158 9.54 7.05 -2.03
N SER A 159 9.69 6.42 -3.20
CA SER A 159 9.11 6.91 -4.45
C SER A 159 7.58 6.92 -4.42
N ILE A 160 6.96 5.92 -3.79
CA ILE A 160 5.49 5.84 -3.63
C ILE A 160 5.00 6.85 -2.58
N LEU A 161 5.65 6.89 -1.43
CA LEU A 161 5.26 7.77 -0.33
C LEU A 161 5.56 9.25 -0.61
N GLY A 162 6.50 9.57 -1.50
CA GLY A 162 6.95 10.95 -1.72
C GLY A 162 7.53 11.60 -0.45
N ALA A 163 8.00 10.80 0.51
CA ALA A 163 8.52 11.25 1.79
C ALA A 163 10.05 11.27 1.79
N ASP A 164 10.62 12.04 2.72
CA ASP A 164 12.02 11.87 3.08
C ASP A 164 12.22 10.54 3.83
N SER A 165 13.43 10.03 3.81
CA SER A 165 13.76 8.70 4.35
C SER A 165 13.44 8.53 5.85
N SER A 166 13.36 9.60 6.60
CA SER A 166 13.19 9.59 8.07
C SER A 166 11.97 8.83 8.58
N ILE A 167 10.86 8.79 7.80
CA ILE A 167 9.67 7.99 8.18
C ILE A 167 9.99 6.50 8.02
N ILE A 168 10.70 6.16 6.97
CA ILE A 168 11.03 4.76 6.64
C ILE A 168 12.14 4.25 7.55
N ASP A 169 13.09 5.11 7.95
CA ASP A 169 14.17 4.76 8.86
C ASP A 169 13.67 4.29 10.23
N ARG A 170 12.56 4.86 10.72
CA ARG A 170 11.91 4.42 11.97
C ARG A 170 11.32 3.01 11.89
N PHE A 171 10.96 2.52 10.71
CA PHE A 171 10.40 1.18 10.52
C PHE A 171 11.47 0.17 10.09
N ASN A 172 12.54 0.61 9.42
CA ASN A 172 13.67 -0.25 9.06
C ASN A 172 14.59 -0.59 10.25
N THR A 173 14.49 0.09 11.40
CA THR A 173 15.20 -0.29 12.62
C THR A 173 14.72 -1.63 13.21
N HIS A 174 13.60 -2.16 12.70
CA HIS A 174 13.08 -3.48 13.02
C HIS A 174 13.18 -4.48 11.86
N VAL A 175 14.02 -4.21 10.86
CA VAL A 175 14.45 -5.25 9.91
C VAL A 175 15.30 -6.23 10.71
N GLY A 176 14.65 -7.24 11.28
CA GLY A 176 15.24 -8.19 12.20
C GLY A 176 16.32 -9.04 11.52
N GLU A 177 17.03 -9.80 12.33
CA GLU A 177 18.06 -10.77 11.90
C GLU A 177 17.57 -11.69 10.78
N GLU A 178 16.28 -12.03 10.76
CA GLU A 178 15.64 -12.84 9.71
C GLU A 178 15.72 -12.20 8.32
N ALA A 179 15.47 -10.91 8.21
CA ALA A 179 15.56 -10.22 6.90
C ALA A 179 17.02 -10.03 6.47
N GLN A 180 17.95 -9.87 7.41
CA GLN A 180 19.39 -9.85 7.11
C GLN A 180 19.85 -11.23 6.64
N GLN A 181 19.38 -12.30 7.30
CA GLN A 181 19.68 -13.68 6.88
C GLN A 181 19.07 -13.97 5.51
N ALA A 182 17.81 -13.61 5.28
CA ALA A 182 17.15 -13.78 3.97
C ALA A 182 17.88 -13.02 2.85
N ALA A 183 18.42 -11.82 3.13
CA ALA A 183 19.25 -11.10 2.16
C ALA A 183 20.57 -11.82 1.88
N MET A 184 21.22 -12.39 2.91
CA MET A 184 22.44 -13.18 2.73
C MET A 184 22.16 -14.46 1.95
N ASP A 185 21.04 -15.14 2.23
CA ASP A 185 20.60 -16.33 1.52
C ASP A 185 20.27 -16.03 0.05
N ALA A 186 19.61 -14.92 -0.22
CA ALA A 186 19.32 -14.46 -1.59
C ALA A 186 20.61 -14.17 -2.36
N ILE A 187 21.57 -13.43 -1.77
CA ILE A 187 22.86 -13.15 -2.37
C ILE A 187 23.63 -14.46 -2.60
N SER A 188 23.65 -15.33 -1.61
CA SER A 188 24.30 -16.65 -1.72
C SER A 188 23.62 -17.50 -2.79
N GLY A 189 22.29 -17.45 -2.89
CA GLY A 189 21.51 -18.09 -3.95
C GLY A 189 21.85 -17.56 -5.33
N GLU A 190 21.96 -16.24 -5.52
CA GLU A 190 22.33 -15.62 -6.79
C GLU A 190 23.79 -15.91 -7.18
N LEU A 191 24.72 -15.88 -6.24
CA LEU A 191 26.11 -16.25 -6.48
C LEU A 191 26.25 -17.73 -6.86
N ASN A 192 25.41 -18.60 -6.28
CA ASN A 192 25.33 -20.02 -6.64
C ASN A 192 24.56 -20.29 -7.94
N THR A 193 23.81 -19.33 -8.47
CA THR A 193 23.05 -19.45 -9.73
C THR A 193 23.80 -18.85 -10.93
N SER A 194 25.12 -18.66 -10.84
CA SER A 194 25.91 -18.33 -12.04
C SER A 194 25.58 -19.33 -13.16
N PRO A 195 25.63 -18.91 -14.45
CA PRO A 195 25.32 -19.81 -15.56
C PRO A 195 26.07 -21.14 -15.49
N HIS A 196 27.31 -21.08 -15.03
CA HIS A 196 28.14 -22.28 -14.84
C HIS A 196 27.57 -23.23 -13.77
N ASN A 197 27.08 -22.71 -12.64
CA ASN A 197 26.48 -23.52 -11.57
C ASN A 197 25.10 -24.06 -11.93
N LYS A 198 24.31 -23.32 -12.71
CA LYS A 198 23.02 -23.81 -13.23
C LYS A 198 23.22 -25.01 -14.17
N ILE A 199 24.18 -24.90 -15.07
CA ILE A 199 24.53 -26.00 -15.99
C ILE A 199 25.06 -27.21 -15.19
N LYS A 200 25.97 -27.02 -14.22
CA LYS A 200 26.48 -28.07 -13.37
C LYS A 200 25.38 -28.82 -12.63
N ARG A 201 24.45 -28.08 -11.97
CA ARG A 201 23.28 -28.66 -11.27
C ARG A 201 22.34 -29.40 -12.23
N ALA A 202 22.12 -28.88 -13.44
CA ALA A 202 21.32 -29.56 -14.45
C ALA A 202 21.96 -30.87 -14.88
N LEU A 203 23.29 -30.87 -15.09
CA LEU A 203 24.05 -32.09 -15.43
C LEU A 203 24.04 -33.11 -14.31
N GLU A 204 24.22 -32.69 -13.06
CA GLU A 204 24.12 -33.56 -11.87
C GLU A 204 22.71 -34.14 -11.73
N TYR A 205 21.67 -33.38 -11.96
CA TYR A 205 20.28 -33.82 -11.96
C TYR A 205 20.00 -34.86 -13.05
N ILE A 206 20.51 -34.66 -14.27
CA ILE A 206 20.38 -35.59 -15.38
C ILE A 206 21.18 -36.88 -15.06
N ALA A 207 22.42 -36.77 -14.58
CA ALA A 207 23.25 -37.88 -14.25
C ALA A 207 22.68 -38.78 -13.13
N SER A 208 21.94 -38.19 -12.18
CA SER A 208 21.27 -38.93 -11.10
C SER A 208 20.02 -39.71 -11.55
N ARG A 209 19.59 -39.59 -12.82
CA ARG A 209 18.37 -40.20 -13.37
C ARG A 209 18.68 -40.97 -14.65
N PRO A 210 19.08 -42.25 -14.57
CA PRO A 210 19.49 -43.06 -15.74
C PRO A 210 18.41 -43.12 -16.83
N LYS A 211 17.13 -43.17 -16.45
CA LYS A 211 16.02 -43.19 -17.39
C LYS A 211 15.92 -41.90 -18.22
N LEU A 212 16.10 -40.72 -17.60
CA LEU A 212 16.10 -39.44 -18.26
C LEU A 212 17.28 -39.33 -19.22
N THR A 213 18.42 -39.86 -18.86
CA THR A 213 19.62 -39.89 -19.75
C THR A 213 19.36 -40.71 -21.01
N GLN A 214 18.66 -41.86 -20.89
CA GLN A 214 18.29 -42.68 -22.04
C GLN A 214 17.30 -41.97 -22.97
N GLU A 215 16.25 -41.34 -22.38
CA GLU A 215 15.28 -40.55 -23.15
C GLU A 215 15.93 -39.38 -23.92
N LEU A 216 16.87 -38.66 -23.29
CA LEU A 216 17.63 -37.60 -23.97
C LEU A 216 18.53 -38.12 -25.09
N GLN A 217 19.12 -39.30 -24.96
CA GLN A 217 19.92 -39.92 -26.01
C GLN A 217 19.07 -40.39 -27.19
N GLU A 218 17.82 -40.85 -26.94
CA GLU A 218 16.87 -41.19 -28.00
C GLU A 218 16.41 -39.93 -28.75
N ILE A 219 16.11 -38.86 -28.04
CA ILE A 219 15.75 -37.56 -28.68
C ILE A 219 16.92 -37.06 -29.53
N GLU A 220 18.15 -37.13 -29.04
CA GLU A 220 19.33 -36.74 -29.78
C GLU A 220 19.53 -37.56 -31.07
N LYS A 221 19.24 -38.86 -31.03
CA LYS A 221 19.28 -39.73 -32.21
C LYS A 221 18.21 -39.31 -33.25
N ILE A 222 16.98 -39.01 -32.77
CA ILE A 222 15.90 -38.56 -33.65
C ILE A 222 16.21 -37.24 -34.32
N LEU A 223 16.86 -36.31 -33.58
CA LEU A 223 17.19 -34.99 -34.11
C LEU A 223 18.38 -34.99 -35.09
N LYS A 224 19.18 -36.07 -35.07
CA LYS A 224 20.33 -36.24 -35.98
C LYS A 224 20.03 -37.10 -37.20
N ALA A 225 18.83 -37.72 -37.26
CA ALA A 225 18.34 -38.50 -38.37
C ALA A 225 17.57 -37.64 -39.34
#